data_6763b86038037a1501c5f654b367ecdb
#
_entry.id   6763b86038037a1501c5f654b367ecdb
#
_cell.length_a   1.000
_cell.length_b   1.000
_cell.length_c   1.000
_cell.angle_alpha   90.00
_cell.angle_beta   90.00
_cell.angle_gamma   90.00
#
_symmetry.space_group_name_H-M   'P 1'
#
loop_
_entity.id
_entity.type
_entity.pdbx_description
1 polymer ?
#
loop_
_entity_poly.entity_id
_entity_poly.type
_entity_poly.pdbx_seq_one_letter_code
_entity_poly.pdbx_strand_id
1 'polypeptide(L)'
;MLMLWIGRFLMFKYFLLGFGVAGVILGLSACAPSPKAEESCNFVQNVYGQRISWKDQIPIPLMVHADFPREHLPALDRALQVWEKAAGHRLFAVMSTSFRDNDAPAKDNRSVIYWMKTWESNKQSEQGRTSIYWIGDQIRETDLKINAKDFSFYSDAPQVGREVHLESLLIHELGHVLGLRHNDEGASVMATYLATQTKREALSESDREALTCEYK
;
A
#
# COMPACT_ATOMS: atom_id res chain seq x y z
N MET A 1 36.98 58.89 28.97
CA MET A 1 38.14 59.21 28.14
C MET A 1 37.81 58.90 26.73
N LEU A 2 37.19 59.78 26.02
CA LEU A 2 37.76 60.75 25.03
C LEU A 2 38.72 60.03 24.05
N MET A 3 38.39 59.89 22.80
CA MET A 3 38.75 60.79 21.76
C MET A 3 38.03 60.49 20.43
N LEU A 4 37.39 61.57 19.93
CA LEU A 4 36.98 61.74 18.53
C LEU A 4 38.21 61.78 17.62
N TRP A 5 38.06 61.33 16.37
CA TRP A 5 38.70 61.96 15.23
C TRP A 5 37.81 62.01 14.00
N ILE A 6 37.61 63.23 13.52
CA ILE A 6 36.91 63.71 12.35
C ILE A 6 37.91 63.79 11.19
N GLY A 7 37.58 63.27 10.04
CA GLY A 7 38.34 63.41 8.81
C GLY A 7 37.45 63.55 7.61
N ARG A 8 37.38 64.76 7.08
CA ARG A 8 36.51 65.26 5.97
C ARG A 8 37.17 65.04 4.60
N PHE A 9 36.27 65.02 3.55
CA PHE A 9 36.45 65.39 2.13
C PHE A 9 37.12 64.38 1.20
N LEU A 10 36.38 63.90 0.15
CA LEU A 10 36.30 64.60 -1.14
C LEU A 10 35.18 64.01 -2.02
N MET A 11 34.37 64.91 -2.58
CA MET A 11 33.41 64.62 -3.63
C MET A 11 34.11 64.34 -4.97
N PHE A 12 33.75 63.22 -5.64
CA PHE A 12 33.98 63.12 -7.08
C PHE A 12 32.68 62.72 -7.73
N LYS A 13 32.06 63.67 -8.45
CA LYS A 13 30.95 63.46 -9.35
C LYS A 13 31.45 62.73 -10.60
N TYR A 14 31.05 61.48 -10.79
CA TYR A 14 31.04 60.89 -12.14
C TYR A 14 29.59 60.55 -12.53
N PHE A 15 29.13 61.30 -13.51
CA PHE A 15 27.92 61.12 -14.24
C PHE A 15 28.21 60.04 -15.29
N LEU A 16 27.75 58.80 -15.07
CA LEU A 16 27.79 57.77 -16.08
C LEU A 16 26.36 57.35 -16.41
N LEU A 17 25.97 57.68 -17.64
CA LEU A 17 24.77 57.15 -18.28
C LEU A 17 24.88 55.62 -18.31
N GLY A 18 24.15 54.93 -17.45
CA GLY A 18 23.94 53.48 -17.53
C GLY A 18 22.69 53.18 -18.33
N PHE A 19 22.89 52.67 -19.54
CA PHE A 19 21.83 52.05 -20.34
C PHE A 19 21.24 50.88 -19.54
N GLY A 20 20.02 51.06 -19.02
CA GLY A 20 19.26 49.99 -18.41
C GLY A 20 18.76 49.03 -19.48
N VAL A 21 19.43 47.90 -19.64
CA VAL A 21 18.87 46.74 -20.33
C VAL A 21 17.85 46.07 -19.38
N ALA A 22 16.59 46.43 -19.58
CA ALA A 22 15.50 45.70 -18.94
C ALA A 22 15.44 44.30 -19.53
N GLY A 23 16.10 43.35 -18.90
CA GLY A 23 15.98 41.94 -19.20
C GLY A 23 14.55 41.45 -18.83
N VAL A 24 13.70 41.35 -19.83
CA VAL A 24 12.41 40.63 -19.66
C VAL A 24 12.73 39.15 -19.45
N ILE A 25 12.76 38.72 -18.21
CA ILE A 25 12.77 37.30 -17.86
C ILE A 25 11.36 36.79 -18.22
N LEU A 26 11.20 36.27 -19.42
CA LEU A 26 10.07 35.43 -19.81
C LEU A 26 10.19 34.14 -18.96
N GLY A 27 9.51 34.13 -17.82
CA GLY A 27 9.31 32.94 -17.03
C GLY A 27 8.51 31.94 -17.86
N LEU A 28 9.21 31.00 -18.50
CA LEU A 28 8.57 29.79 -19.05
C LEU A 28 8.05 28.98 -17.87
N SER A 29 6.81 29.26 -17.47
CA SER A 29 6.05 28.32 -16.65
C SER A 29 5.83 27.08 -17.50
N ALA A 30 6.79 26.15 -17.44
CA ALA A 30 6.60 24.82 -17.95
C ALA A 30 5.52 24.15 -17.07
N CYS A 31 4.25 24.23 -17.50
CA CYS A 31 3.22 23.35 -16.96
C CYS A 31 3.67 21.93 -17.27
N ALA A 32 4.15 21.21 -16.25
CA ALA A 32 4.35 19.78 -16.37
C ALA A 32 2.99 19.17 -16.78
N PRO A 33 2.93 18.31 -17.81
CA PRO A 33 1.68 17.68 -18.19
C PRO A 33 1.12 16.91 -16.98
N SER A 34 -0.17 17.10 -16.72
CA SER A 34 -0.85 16.32 -15.68
C SER A 34 -0.77 14.83 -16.02
N PRO A 35 -0.55 13.96 -15.04
CA PRO A 35 -0.59 12.52 -15.25
C PRO A 35 -1.92 12.13 -15.94
N LYS A 36 -1.85 11.22 -16.91
CA LYS A 36 -3.05 10.71 -17.58
C LYS A 36 -3.82 9.78 -16.65
N ALA A 37 -5.12 10.01 -16.50
CA ALA A 37 -6.00 9.08 -15.80
C ALA A 37 -6.06 7.72 -16.52
N GLU A 38 -6.19 6.66 -15.74
CA GLU A 38 -6.25 5.27 -16.20
C GLU A 38 -7.62 4.66 -15.85
N GLU A 39 -8.02 3.63 -16.58
CA GLU A 39 -9.15 2.81 -16.17
C GLU A 39 -8.85 2.20 -14.79
N SER A 40 -9.83 2.16 -13.88
CA SER A 40 -9.58 1.72 -12.50
C SER A 40 -9.23 0.23 -12.42
N CYS A 41 -9.78 -0.61 -13.28
CA CYS A 41 -9.63 -2.07 -13.23
C CYS A 41 -9.78 -2.63 -11.80
N ASN A 42 -10.65 -2.02 -11.02
CA ASN A 42 -10.83 -2.34 -9.59
C ASN A 42 -9.62 -2.09 -8.68
N PHE A 43 -8.64 -1.29 -9.11
CA PHE A 43 -7.55 -0.80 -8.25
C PHE A 43 -7.95 0.46 -7.48
N VAL A 44 -7.31 0.68 -6.34
CA VAL A 44 -7.28 1.99 -5.69
C VAL A 44 -6.61 2.98 -6.65
N GLN A 45 -7.16 4.20 -6.75
CA GLN A 45 -6.60 5.24 -7.60
C GLN A 45 -6.18 6.45 -6.77
N ASN A 46 -5.11 7.11 -7.20
CA ASN A 46 -4.69 8.39 -6.62
C ASN A 46 -5.57 9.54 -7.12
N VAL A 47 -5.30 10.76 -6.66
CA VAL A 47 -6.06 11.98 -7.02
C VAL A 47 -6.01 12.33 -8.51
N TYR A 48 -5.12 11.74 -9.27
CA TYR A 48 -4.98 11.91 -10.72
C TYR A 48 -5.66 10.80 -11.51
N GLY A 49 -6.33 9.86 -10.85
CA GLY A 49 -6.96 8.70 -11.48
C GLY A 49 -5.98 7.63 -11.96
N GLN A 50 -4.76 7.61 -11.45
CA GLN A 50 -3.79 6.56 -11.75
C GLN A 50 -3.97 5.40 -10.77
N ARG A 51 -3.87 4.16 -11.24
CA ARG A 51 -3.92 2.96 -10.40
C ARG A 51 -2.71 2.91 -9.47
N ILE A 52 -2.98 2.67 -8.19
CA ILE A 52 -1.95 2.48 -7.17
C ILE A 52 -1.61 0.99 -7.14
N SER A 53 -0.37 0.64 -7.51
CA SER A 53 0.12 -0.74 -7.55
C SER A 53 1.62 -0.79 -7.27
N TRP A 54 2.19 -2.00 -7.20
CA TRP A 54 3.63 -2.16 -7.04
C TRP A 54 4.43 -1.87 -8.30
N LYS A 55 3.74 -1.76 -9.46
CA LYS A 55 4.39 -1.57 -10.78
C LYS A 55 5.46 -2.67 -11.00
N ASP A 56 6.67 -2.26 -11.35
CA ASP A 56 7.79 -3.18 -11.60
C ASP A 56 8.46 -3.72 -10.32
N GLN A 57 7.95 -3.36 -9.12
CA GLN A 57 8.52 -3.79 -7.84
C GLN A 57 7.93 -5.13 -7.37
N ILE A 58 7.96 -6.11 -8.22
CA ILE A 58 7.60 -7.50 -7.93
C ILE A 58 8.83 -8.41 -8.07
N PRO A 59 8.95 -9.48 -7.30
CA PRO A 59 8.02 -9.94 -6.28
C PRO A 59 8.01 -9.04 -5.04
N ILE A 60 6.83 -8.84 -4.47
CA ILE A 60 6.59 -8.01 -3.28
C ILE A 60 7.25 -8.67 -2.07
N PRO A 61 8.18 -8.00 -1.38
CA PRO A 61 8.80 -8.56 -0.17
C PRO A 61 7.78 -8.53 0.98
N LEU A 62 7.43 -9.69 1.52
CA LEU A 62 6.54 -9.85 2.66
C LEU A 62 7.27 -10.47 3.84
N MET A 63 7.00 -9.98 5.03
CA MET A 63 7.40 -10.58 6.29
C MET A 63 6.17 -11.10 7.02
N VAL A 64 6.29 -12.19 7.76
CA VAL A 64 5.24 -12.71 8.61
C VAL A 64 5.70 -12.54 10.06
N HIS A 65 4.90 -11.83 10.86
CA HIS A 65 5.23 -11.60 12.25
C HIS A 65 5.27 -12.92 13.03
N ALA A 66 6.14 -13.01 14.01
CA ALA A 66 6.38 -14.24 14.77
C ALA A 66 5.17 -14.71 15.61
N ASP A 67 4.20 -13.84 15.86
CA ASP A 67 2.94 -14.18 16.53
C ASP A 67 1.92 -14.84 15.60
N PHE A 68 2.16 -14.84 14.28
CA PHE A 68 1.32 -15.58 13.33
C PHE A 68 1.44 -17.07 13.60
N PRO A 69 0.32 -17.81 13.85
CA PRO A 69 0.37 -19.22 14.21
C PRO A 69 1.00 -20.07 13.10
N ARG A 70 1.96 -20.90 13.46
CA ARG A 70 2.69 -21.73 12.49
C ARG A 70 1.80 -22.73 11.77
N GLU A 71 0.76 -23.22 12.42
CA GLU A 71 -0.26 -24.12 11.85
C GLU A 71 -1.03 -23.48 10.70
N HIS A 72 -1.06 -22.13 10.62
CA HIS A 72 -1.73 -21.38 9.58
C HIS A 72 -0.82 -20.96 8.41
N LEU A 73 0.49 -21.18 8.51
CA LEU A 73 1.43 -20.88 7.40
C LEU A 73 1.08 -21.60 6.07
N PRO A 74 0.62 -22.87 6.08
CA PRO A 74 0.18 -23.51 4.84
C PRO A 74 -1.00 -22.80 4.16
N ALA A 75 -1.94 -22.23 4.93
CA ALA A 75 -3.04 -21.45 4.37
C ALA A 75 -2.56 -20.14 3.73
N LEU A 76 -1.57 -19.48 4.34
CA LEU A 76 -0.93 -18.30 3.74
C LEU A 76 -0.24 -18.68 2.42
N ASP A 77 0.51 -19.78 2.39
CA ASP A 77 1.19 -20.22 1.17
C ASP A 77 0.19 -20.50 0.03
N ARG A 78 -0.91 -21.19 0.32
CA ARG A 78 -1.98 -21.41 -0.67
C ARG A 78 -2.61 -20.11 -1.15
N ALA A 79 -2.87 -19.16 -0.25
CA ALA A 79 -3.43 -17.86 -0.60
C ALA A 79 -2.52 -17.05 -1.54
N LEU A 80 -1.20 -17.05 -1.30
CA LEU A 80 -0.21 -16.43 -2.20
C LEU A 80 -0.25 -17.09 -3.58
N GLN A 81 -0.28 -18.44 -3.63
CA GLN A 81 -0.31 -19.21 -4.86
C GLN A 81 -1.57 -18.96 -5.70
N VAL A 82 -2.71 -18.65 -5.11
CA VAL A 82 -3.96 -18.33 -5.84
C VAL A 82 -3.72 -17.12 -6.77
N TRP A 83 -3.12 -16.06 -6.29
CA TRP A 83 -2.81 -14.87 -7.08
C TRP A 83 -1.68 -15.10 -8.08
N GLU A 84 -0.60 -15.77 -7.66
CA GLU A 84 0.56 -16.07 -8.52
C GLU A 84 0.19 -16.97 -9.69
N LYS A 85 -0.66 -17.97 -9.44
CA LYS A 85 -1.19 -18.85 -10.50
C LYS A 85 -2.02 -18.08 -11.52
N ALA A 86 -2.79 -17.10 -11.07
CA ALA A 86 -3.60 -16.26 -11.95
C ALA A 86 -2.74 -15.29 -12.77
N ALA A 87 -1.68 -14.75 -12.17
CA ALA A 87 -0.72 -13.88 -12.86
C ALA A 87 0.21 -14.65 -13.81
N GLY A 88 0.41 -15.96 -13.60
CA GLY A 88 1.35 -16.78 -14.36
C GLY A 88 2.81 -16.58 -13.98
N HIS A 89 3.10 -15.79 -12.95
CA HIS A 89 4.44 -15.53 -12.43
C HIS A 89 4.41 -15.20 -10.93
N ARG A 90 5.58 -15.11 -10.33
CA ARG A 90 5.73 -14.82 -8.91
C ARG A 90 5.38 -13.37 -8.61
N LEU A 91 4.44 -13.16 -7.66
CA LEU A 91 4.04 -11.84 -7.18
C LEU A 91 4.59 -11.50 -5.80
N PHE A 92 4.89 -12.51 -4.98
CA PHE A 92 5.27 -12.33 -3.59
C PHE A 92 6.59 -13.04 -3.26
N ALA A 93 7.34 -12.48 -2.31
CA ALA A 93 8.53 -13.09 -1.75
C ALA A 93 8.45 -13.04 -0.22
N VAL A 94 8.13 -14.18 0.42
CA VAL A 94 8.16 -14.25 1.88
C VAL A 94 9.61 -14.28 2.35
N MET A 95 10.05 -13.17 2.96
CA MET A 95 11.43 -12.97 3.40
C MET A 95 11.71 -13.57 4.78
N SER A 96 10.69 -13.64 5.64
CA SER A 96 10.77 -14.19 6.98
C SER A 96 9.39 -14.64 7.46
N THR A 97 9.31 -15.71 8.25
CA THR A 97 8.12 -16.17 8.97
C THR A 97 8.25 -16.04 10.49
N SER A 98 9.20 -15.24 10.94
CA SER A 98 9.49 -15.02 12.36
C SER A 98 9.98 -13.60 12.66
N PHE A 99 9.44 -12.63 11.91
CA PHE A 99 9.77 -11.22 12.05
C PHE A 99 9.34 -10.67 13.43
N ARG A 100 10.19 -9.83 14.09
CA ARG A 100 9.95 -9.36 15.48
C ARG A 100 10.34 -7.90 15.73
N ASP A 101 10.59 -7.09 14.74
CA ASP A 101 11.05 -5.70 14.98
C ASP A 101 9.95 -4.82 15.62
N ASN A 102 8.68 -5.00 15.16
CA ASN A 102 7.54 -4.22 15.63
C ASN A 102 6.39 -5.15 16.01
N ASP A 103 5.78 -4.94 17.17
CA ASP A 103 4.59 -5.69 17.60
C ASP A 103 3.29 -5.16 16.97
N ALA A 104 3.36 -4.08 16.21
CA ALA A 104 2.24 -3.43 15.54
C ALA A 104 2.68 -2.78 14.21
N PRO A 105 1.75 -2.59 13.27
CA PRO A 105 2.01 -1.91 12.00
C PRO A 105 2.63 -0.54 12.19
N ALA A 106 3.66 -0.24 11.43
CA ALA A 106 4.35 1.04 11.43
C ALA A 106 4.83 1.37 10.02
N LYS A 107 4.71 2.61 9.59
CA LYS A 107 5.23 3.06 8.29
C LYS A 107 6.76 3.08 8.31
N ASP A 108 7.38 1.97 7.94
CA ASP A 108 8.82 1.73 8.05
C ASP A 108 9.47 1.14 6.78
N ASN A 109 8.75 1.16 5.66
CA ASN A 109 9.10 0.57 4.37
C ASN A 109 9.23 -0.97 4.41
N ARG A 110 8.50 -1.63 5.30
CA ARG A 110 8.42 -3.08 5.37
C ARG A 110 6.96 -3.52 5.29
N SER A 111 6.69 -4.51 4.47
CA SER A 111 5.35 -5.09 4.35
C SER A 111 5.25 -6.31 5.25
N VAL A 112 4.38 -6.25 6.25
CA VAL A 112 4.29 -7.28 7.29
C VAL A 112 2.87 -7.80 7.45
N ILE A 113 2.75 -9.12 7.66
CA ILE A 113 1.49 -9.79 8.01
C ILE A 113 1.48 -10.01 9.52
N TYR A 114 0.54 -9.38 10.21
CA TYR A 114 0.40 -9.39 11.66
C TYR A 114 -0.79 -10.25 12.12
N TRP A 115 -0.61 -10.97 13.23
CA TRP A 115 -1.65 -11.67 13.97
C TRP A 115 -1.98 -10.89 15.24
N MET A 116 -3.03 -10.03 15.15
CA MET A 116 -3.30 -9.03 16.19
C MET A 116 -4.21 -9.57 17.30
N LYS A 117 -3.68 -9.64 18.52
CA LYS A 117 -4.44 -9.92 19.75
C LYS A 117 -5.08 -8.67 20.38
N THR A 118 -4.86 -7.50 19.75
CA THR A 118 -5.47 -6.22 20.12
C THR A 118 -6.12 -5.65 18.87
N TRP A 119 -7.29 -5.00 19.01
CA TRP A 119 -8.01 -4.38 17.90
C TRP A 119 -8.77 -3.16 18.36
N GLU A 120 -9.05 -2.22 17.49
CA GLU A 120 -9.78 -0.99 17.79
C GLU A 120 -11.23 -1.30 18.17
N SER A 121 -11.71 -0.77 19.29
CA SER A 121 -13.04 -1.08 19.84
C SER A 121 -14.22 -0.67 18.94
N ASN A 122 -14.01 0.29 18.05
CA ASN A 122 -14.98 0.75 17.06
C ASN A 122 -14.91 0.00 15.72
N LYS A 123 -14.04 -1.02 15.61
CA LYS A 123 -13.77 -1.79 14.39
C LYS A 123 -13.87 -3.32 14.60
N GLN A 124 -14.61 -3.75 15.62
CA GLN A 124 -14.71 -5.16 16.01
C GLN A 124 -15.29 -6.07 14.93
N SER A 125 -16.04 -5.53 13.96
CA SER A 125 -16.58 -6.29 12.83
C SER A 125 -15.57 -6.57 11.70
N GLU A 126 -14.41 -5.93 11.72
CA GLU A 126 -13.36 -6.17 10.72
C GLU A 126 -12.57 -7.44 11.07
N GLN A 127 -12.55 -8.42 10.15
CA GLN A 127 -11.81 -9.69 10.31
C GLN A 127 -10.32 -9.52 10.00
N GLY A 128 -10.00 -8.65 9.07
CA GLY A 128 -8.68 -8.24 8.69
C GLY A 128 -8.66 -6.81 8.20
N ARG A 129 -7.48 -6.27 7.97
CA ARG A 129 -7.29 -4.95 7.34
C ARG A 129 -5.90 -4.86 6.74
N THR A 130 -5.84 -4.43 5.49
CA THR A 130 -4.59 -4.07 4.83
C THR A 130 -4.46 -2.56 4.75
N SER A 131 -3.37 -2.02 5.29
CA SER A 131 -2.97 -0.62 5.14
C SER A 131 -2.01 -0.52 3.97
N ILE A 132 -2.25 0.42 3.05
CA ILE A 132 -1.41 0.61 1.86
C ILE A 132 -0.75 1.98 1.96
N TYR A 133 0.57 2.04 1.78
CA TYR A 133 1.36 3.27 1.74
C TYR A 133 1.98 3.42 0.35
N TRP A 134 1.76 4.58 -0.30
CA TRP A 134 2.21 4.82 -1.66
C TRP A 134 2.77 6.22 -1.87
N ILE A 135 3.55 6.38 -2.93
CA ILE A 135 4.07 7.65 -3.42
C ILE A 135 3.76 7.75 -4.91
N GLY A 136 3.04 8.80 -5.31
CA GLY A 136 2.55 8.93 -6.69
C GLY A 136 1.49 7.87 -6.99
N ASP A 137 1.81 6.91 -7.84
CA ASP A 137 1.00 5.76 -8.21
C ASP A 137 1.62 4.41 -7.78
N GLN A 138 2.74 4.45 -7.06
CA GLN A 138 3.50 3.27 -6.67
C GLN A 138 3.37 2.95 -5.19
N ILE A 139 2.94 1.71 -4.88
CA ILE A 139 2.95 1.17 -3.52
C ILE A 139 4.40 1.01 -3.06
N ARG A 140 4.66 1.35 -1.80
CA ARG A 140 5.96 1.25 -1.15
C ARG A 140 5.95 0.28 0.01
N GLU A 141 4.78 0.12 0.63
CA GLU A 141 4.63 -0.68 1.83
C GLU A 141 3.17 -1.08 2.01
N THR A 142 2.92 -2.25 2.55
CA THR A 142 1.59 -2.70 2.96
C THR A 142 1.67 -3.48 4.27
N ASP A 143 0.80 -3.14 5.23
CA ASP A 143 0.66 -3.92 6.47
C ASP A 143 -0.70 -4.59 6.51
N LEU A 144 -0.68 -5.92 6.55
CA LEU A 144 -1.86 -6.76 6.66
C LEU A 144 -2.04 -7.21 8.12
N LYS A 145 -3.17 -6.86 8.73
CA LYS A 145 -3.54 -7.24 10.09
C LYS A 145 -4.67 -8.26 10.09
N ILE A 146 -4.53 -9.34 10.85
CA ILE A 146 -5.59 -10.31 11.12
C ILE A 146 -6.12 -10.07 12.53
N ASN A 147 -7.44 -9.89 12.69
CA ASN A 147 -8.09 -9.61 13.96
C ASN A 147 -8.29 -10.90 14.79
N ALA A 148 -7.25 -11.36 15.43
CA ALA A 148 -7.30 -12.52 16.33
C ALA A 148 -7.80 -12.20 17.75
N LYS A 149 -8.20 -10.94 18.01
CA LYS A 149 -8.87 -10.55 19.24
C LYS A 149 -10.35 -10.92 19.22
N ASP A 150 -11.03 -10.58 18.14
CA ASP A 150 -12.49 -10.66 18.07
C ASP A 150 -12.97 -11.88 17.25
N PHE A 151 -12.08 -12.53 16.46
CA PHE A 151 -12.38 -13.68 15.62
C PHE A 151 -11.51 -14.89 15.91
N SER A 152 -12.09 -16.07 15.70
CA SER A 152 -11.37 -17.34 15.61
C SER A 152 -11.27 -17.77 14.15
N PHE A 153 -10.17 -18.41 13.80
CA PHE A 153 -9.86 -18.80 12.43
C PHE A 153 -9.59 -20.29 12.31
N TYR A 154 -9.91 -20.85 11.14
CA TYR A 154 -9.56 -22.21 10.77
C TYR A 154 -8.94 -22.24 9.37
N SER A 155 -8.06 -23.23 9.12
CA SER A 155 -7.41 -23.42 7.81
C SER A 155 -7.94 -24.62 7.05
N ASP A 156 -8.31 -25.70 7.75
CA ASP A 156 -8.75 -26.95 7.14
C ASP A 156 -10.22 -27.25 7.44
N ALA A 157 -10.56 -27.54 8.69
CA ALA A 157 -11.93 -27.83 9.10
C ALA A 157 -12.32 -26.96 10.30
N PRO A 158 -13.51 -26.35 10.30
CA PRO A 158 -13.99 -25.54 11.40
C PRO A 158 -14.26 -26.42 12.62
N GLN A 159 -13.87 -25.95 13.82
CA GLN A 159 -14.08 -26.71 15.06
C GLN A 159 -15.37 -26.31 15.78
N VAL A 160 -15.82 -25.06 15.69
CA VAL A 160 -16.89 -24.49 16.52
C VAL A 160 -18.03 -23.86 15.73
N GLY A 161 -17.98 -23.77 14.43
CA GLY A 161 -19.08 -23.28 13.60
C GLY A 161 -19.25 -21.74 13.53
N ARG A 162 -18.36 -20.97 14.15
CA ARG A 162 -18.32 -19.50 14.07
C ARG A 162 -16.98 -18.95 13.58
N GLU A 163 -16.10 -19.86 13.20
CA GLU A 163 -14.76 -19.52 12.76
C GLU A 163 -14.78 -18.99 11.33
N VAL A 164 -13.85 -18.11 11.04
CA VAL A 164 -13.61 -17.56 9.71
C VAL A 164 -12.60 -18.44 8.98
N HIS A 165 -12.85 -18.74 7.71
CA HIS A 165 -11.89 -19.45 6.88
C HIS A 165 -10.70 -18.56 6.56
N LEU A 166 -9.55 -18.85 7.19
CA LEU A 166 -8.37 -18.00 7.15
C LEU A 166 -7.81 -17.84 5.73
N GLU A 167 -7.74 -18.91 4.95
CA GLU A 167 -7.24 -18.85 3.57
C GLU A 167 -8.07 -17.89 2.70
N SER A 168 -9.40 -17.93 2.82
CA SER A 168 -10.28 -17.00 2.10
C SER A 168 -10.07 -15.55 2.51
N LEU A 169 -9.86 -15.29 3.81
CA LEU A 169 -9.50 -13.95 4.30
C LEU A 169 -8.14 -13.52 3.77
N LEU A 170 -7.14 -14.40 3.82
CA LEU A 170 -5.80 -14.09 3.31
C LEU A 170 -5.80 -13.81 1.80
N ILE A 171 -6.56 -14.55 1.00
CA ILE A 171 -6.73 -14.27 -0.43
C ILE A 171 -7.30 -12.86 -0.63
N HIS A 172 -8.33 -12.48 0.12
CA HIS A 172 -8.94 -11.15 0.10
C HIS A 172 -7.91 -10.06 0.47
N GLU A 173 -7.27 -10.19 1.62
CA GLU A 173 -6.31 -9.19 2.09
C GLU A 173 -5.08 -9.07 1.18
N LEU A 174 -4.62 -10.18 0.59
CA LEU A 174 -3.53 -10.15 -0.40
C LEU A 174 -3.96 -9.43 -1.68
N GLY A 175 -5.23 -9.45 -2.05
CA GLY A 175 -5.75 -8.59 -3.12
C GLY A 175 -5.58 -7.10 -2.80
N HIS A 176 -5.80 -6.69 -1.54
CA HIS A 176 -5.50 -5.33 -1.10
C HIS A 176 -3.99 -5.04 -1.08
N VAL A 177 -3.16 -6.02 -0.71
CA VAL A 177 -1.69 -5.90 -0.84
C VAL A 177 -1.30 -5.59 -2.28
N LEU A 178 -1.95 -6.19 -3.27
CA LEU A 178 -1.73 -5.93 -4.70
C LEU A 178 -2.25 -4.55 -5.15
N GLY A 179 -3.09 -3.88 -4.36
CA GLY A 179 -3.69 -2.57 -4.67
C GLY A 179 -5.17 -2.64 -5.09
N LEU A 180 -5.78 -3.81 -5.08
CA LEU A 180 -7.21 -3.97 -5.40
C LEU A 180 -8.10 -3.37 -4.30
N ARG A 181 -9.22 -2.78 -4.69
CA ARG A 181 -10.31 -2.35 -3.80
C ARG A 181 -11.37 -3.43 -3.69
N HIS A 182 -12.33 -3.24 -2.80
CA HIS A 182 -13.50 -4.12 -2.72
C HIS A 182 -14.27 -4.16 -4.04
N ASN A 183 -14.81 -5.35 -4.33
CA ASN A 183 -15.69 -5.60 -5.46
C ASN A 183 -16.82 -6.55 -5.02
N ASP A 184 -18.02 -6.02 -4.84
CA ASP A 184 -19.19 -6.77 -4.39
C ASP A 184 -19.97 -7.40 -5.58
N GLU A 185 -19.43 -7.36 -6.79
CA GLU A 185 -20.04 -7.96 -7.97
C GLU A 185 -19.70 -9.45 -8.06
N GLY A 186 -20.75 -10.27 -8.22
CA GLY A 186 -20.60 -11.71 -8.41
C GLY A 186 -19.96 -12.44 -7.21
N ALA A 187 -19.10 -13.40 -7.53
CA ALA A 187 -18.39 -14.25 -6.55
C ALA A 187 -16.93 -13.79 -6.32
N SER A 188 -16.68 -12.48 -6.40
CA SER A 188 -15.33 -11.93 -6.21
C SER A 188 -14.77 -12.26 -4.83
N VAL A 189 -13.47 -12.61 -4.79
CA VAL A 189 -12.73 -12.74 -3.53
C VAL A 189 -12.57 -11.38 -2.84
N MET A 190 -12.69 -10.27 -3.61
CA MET A 190 -12.62 -8.91 -3.10
C MET A 190 -13.96 -8.38 -2.56
N ALA A 191 -15.02 -9.23 -2.42
CA ALA A 191 -16.27 -8.76 -1.83
C ALA A 191 -16.08 -8.37 -0.36
N THR A 192 -16.71 -7.25 0.02
CA THR A 192 -16.56 -6.57 1.33
C THR A 192 -16.84 -7.49 2.52
N TYR A 193 -17.74 -8.48 2.35
CA TYR A 193 -18.17 -9.33 3.45
C TYR A 193 -17.82 -10.80 3.20
N LEU A 194 -17.10 -11.42 4.13
CA LEU A 194 -16.87 -12.87 4.20
C LEU A 194 -17.64 -13.43 5.40
N ALA A 195 -18.72 -14.17 5.14
CA ALA A 195 -19.47 -14.83 6.20
C ALA A 195 -18.64 -15.93 6.86
N THR A 196 -18.93 -16.20 8.15
CA THR A 196 -18.32 -17.34 8.86
C THR A 196 -18.59 -18.65 8.09
N GLN A 197 -17.63 -19.56 8.08
CA GLN A 197 -17.65 -20.84 7.36
C GLN A 197 -17.79 -20.73 5.82
N THR A 198 -17.75 -19.53 5.26
CA THR A 198 -17.71 -19.35 3.81
C THR A 198 -16.30 -19.54 3.30
N LYS A 199 -16.15 -20.31 2.23
CA LYS A 199 -14.89 -20.50 1.51
C LYS A 199 -14.93 -19.77 0.17
N ARG A 200 -13.96 -18.91 -0.07
CA ARG A 200 -13.69 -18.23 -1.35
C ARG A 200 -12.23 -18.42 -1.70
N GLU A 201 -11.92 -19.55 -2.31
CA GLU A 201 -10.57 -20.01 -2.61
C GLU A 201 -10.18 -19.81 -4.08
N ALA A 202 -11.13 -19.37 -4.91
CA ALA A 202 -10.91 -19.18 -6.34
C ALA A 202 -11.25 -17.77 -6.77
N LEU A 203 -10.35 -17.15 -7.56
CA LEU A 203 -10.61 -15.86 -8.17
C LEU A 203 -11.77 -15.93 -9.16
N SER A 204 -12.68 -14.97 -9.12
CA SER A 204 -13.67 -14.74 -10.14
C SER A 204 -13.03 -14.29 -11.46
N GLU A 205 -13.80 -14.19 -12.52
CA GLU A 205 -13.33 -13.62 -13.79
C GLU A 205 -12.92 -12.17 -13.60
N SER A 206 -13.75 -11.37 -12.90
CA SER A 206 -13.46 -9.97 -12.62
C SER A 206 -12.21 -9.76 -11.77
N ASP A 207 -11.89 -10.67 -10.82
CA ASP A 207 -10.64 -10.62 -10.05
C ASP A 207 -9.43 -10.85 -10.95
N ARG A 208 -9.52 -11.81 -11.89
CA ARG A 208 -8.44 -12.09 -12.86
C ARG A 208 -8.26 -10.96 -13.86
N GLU A 209 -9.34 -10.40 -14.37
CA GLU A 209 -9.30 -9.23 -15.25
C GLU A 209 -8.62 -8.04 -14.55
N ALA A 210 -9.03 -7.73 -13.31
CA ALA A 210 -8.41 -6.70 -12.50
C ALA A 210 -6.90 -6.94 -12.36
N LEU A 211 -6.50 -8.15 -11.94
CA LEU A 211 -5.08 -8.50 -11.77
C LEU A 211 -4.26 -8.26 -13.05
N THR A 212 -4.80 -8.63 -14.22
CA THR A 212 -4.08 -8.52 -15.50
C THR A 212 -3.91 -7.09 -15.99
N CYS A 213 -4.60 -6.11 -15.42
CA CYS A 213 -4.40 -4.69 -15.75
C CYS A 213 -3.03 -4.17 -15.30
N GLU A 214 -2.43 -4.76 -14.26
CA GLU A 214 -1.15 -4.32 -13.68
C GLU A 214 -0.09 -5.42 -13.64
N TYR A 215 -0.50 -6.67 -13.43
CA TYR A 215 0.40 -7.79 -13.16
C TYR A 215 0.25 -8.87 -14.25
N LYS A 216 0.88 -8.62 -15.40
CA LYS A 216 0.93 -9.55 -16.56
C LYS A 216 2.29 -10.18 -16.69
#